data_b130271c8ea12956e5822859ea3e1bd0
#
_entry.id   b130271c8ea12956e5822859ea3e1bd0
#
_cell.length_a   1.000
_cell.length_b   1.000
_cell.length_c   1.000
_cell.angle_alpha   90.00
_cell.angle_beta   90.00
_cell.angle_gamma   90.00
#
_symmetry.space_group_name_H-M   'P 1'
#
loop_
_entity.id
_entity.type
_entity.pdbx_description
1 polymer ?
#
loop_
_entity_poly.entity_id
_entity_poly.type
_entity_poly.pdbx_seq_one_letter_code
_entity_poly.pdbx_strand_id
1 'polypeptide(L)'
;MRTFNYSAIKEQKWDSDVLGLIAAIYKEAGKQELYLKQRPEELEKLVEIAKIQSTEASNAIEGIVTTSTRIRQLVEEKTTPRNRDEQEIAGYRDVLSIIHESFDAIPITQNYILQLHKILYSHMNNPLAGRTKSVQNYITATYPDGHVETLFTPLAPYETPEALDRICEEYNRVIGNMELEPLIAIPVFIHDFLCIHPFNDGNGRMSRLLTTLLLYRNGFYVGKYISLEAKIAKNKDLYYDALAQAQTGWHEGIEEDVYKRQFGYHCDDIR
;
A
#
# COMPACT_ATOMS: atom_id res chain seq x y z
N MET A 1 -17.88 -15.36 -8.01
CA MET A 1 -16.80 -14.36 -8.05
C MET A 1 -17.34 -13.04 -7.55
N ARG A 2 -16.61 -12.34 -6.66
CA ARG A 2 -16.99 -11.01 -6.20
C ARG A 2 -17.05 -10.02 -7.38
N THR A 3 -18.06 -9.17 -7.40
CA THR A 3 -18.15 -8.04 -8.35
C THR A 3 -17.52 -6.82 -7.73
N PHE A 4 -16.65 -6.13 -8.44
CA PHE A 4 -16.05 -4.86 -8.03
C PHE A 4 -16.78 -3.72 -8.75
N ASN A 5 -17.36 -2.79 -7.99
CA ASN A 5 -18.08 -1.62 -8.51
C ASN A 5 -17.81 -0.40 -7.62
N TYR A 6 -16.75 0.33 -7.92
CA TYR A 6 -16.37 1.49 -7.11
C TYR A 6 -17.34 2.67 -7.27
N SER A 7 -18.15 2.72 -8.32
CA SER A 7 -19.22 3.74 -8.44
C SER A 7 -20.28 3.63 -7.36
N ALA A 8 -20.52 2.44 -6.80
CA ALA A 8 -21.48 2.26 -5.71
C ALA A 8 -21.10 3.09 -4.46
N ILE A 9 -19.79 3.38 -4.28
CA ILE A 9 -19.28 4.17 -3.16
C ILE A 9 -19.71 5.64 -3.28
N LYS A 10 -19.99 6.14 -4.47
CA LYS A 10 -20.42 7.52 -4.73
C LYS A 10 -21.72 7.88 -4.00
N GLU A 11 -22.62 6.91 -3.84
CA GLU A 11 -23.91 7.09 -3.18
C GLU A 11 -23.81 7.07 -1.65
N GLN A 12 -22.62 6.81 -1.08
CA GLN A 12 -22.43 6.75 0.36
C GLN A 12 -22.46 8.13 1.00
N LYS A 13 -23.03 8.19 2.21
CA LYS A 13 -22.96 9.37 3.07
C LYS A 13 -21.67 9.30 3.89
N TRP A 14 -20.84 10.30 3.73
CA TRP A 14 -19.61 10.46 4.50
C TRP A 14 -19.89 11.29 5.75
N ASP A 15 -19.31 10.89 6.89
CA ASP A 15 -19.41 11.70 8.08
C ASP A 15 -18.55 12.97 8.00
N SER A 16 -18.79 13.92 8.91
CA SER A 16 -18.11 15.21 8.93
C SER A 16 -16.60 15.07 9.22
N ASP A 17 -16.18 14.01 9.92
CA ASP A 17 -14.79 13.81 10.30
C ASP A 17 -13.97 13.37 9.10
N VAL A 18 -14.48 12.42 8.29
CA VAL A 18 -13.85 12.01 7.02
C VAL A 18 -13.73 13.21 6.07
N LEU A 19 -14.80 13.99 5.91
CA LEU A 19 -14.78 15.19 5.08
C LEU A 19 -13.80 16.24 5.61
N GLY A 20 -13.73 16.41 6.93
CA GLY A 20 -12.77 17.29 7.59
C GLY A 20 -11.31 16.88 7.37
N LEU A 21 -11.01 15.58 7.45
CA LEU A 21 -9.68 15.04 7.16
C LEU A 21 -9.28 15.23 5.70
N ILE A 22 -10.18 14.94 4.75
CA ILE A 22 -9.94 15.17 3.32
C ILE A 22 -9.63 16.65 3.07
N ALA A 23 -10.45 17.56 3.60
CA ALA A 23 -10.23 19.00 3.46
C ALA A 23 -8.89 19.45 4.06
N ALA A 24 -8.50 18.90 5.22
CA ALA A 24 -7.22 19.19 5.85
C ALA A 24 -6.04 18.73 4.98
N ILE A 25 -6.12 17.52 4.40
CA ILE A 25 -5.09 16.99 3.51
C ILE A 25 -4.94 17.86 2.27
N TYR A 26 -6.03 18.26 1.62
CA TYR A 26 -5.98 19.17 0.46
C TYR A 26 -5.39 20.54 0.81
N LYS A 27 -5.75 21.10 1.97
CA LYS A 27 -5.18 22.35 2.45
C LYS A 27 -3.66 22.27 2.62
N GLU A 28 -3.15 21.18 3.18
CA GLU A 28 -1.71 21.00 3.37
C GLU A 28 -1.01 20.65 2.03
N ALA A 29 -1.63 19.87 1.16
CA ALA A 29 -1.11 19.62 -0.19
C ALA A 29 -0.96 20.90 -1.00
N GLY A 30 -1.94 21.83 -0.91
CA GLY A 30 -1.84 23.15 -1.57
C GLY A 30 -0.68 24.01 -1.06
N LYS A 31 -0.30 23.90 0.24
CA LYS A 31 0.88 24.58 0.78
C LYS A 31 2.20 23.95 0.30
N GLN A 32 2.19 22.67 0.00
CA GLN A 32 3.40 21.95 -0.42
C GLN A 32 4.04 22.55 -1.68
N GLU A 33 3.25 23.02 -2.64
CA GLU A 33 3.79 23.71 -3.82
C GLU A 33 4.63 24.94 -3.50
N LEU A 34 4.24 25.68 -2.45
CA LEU A 34 4.99 26.87 -2.00
C LEU A 34 6.34 26.45 -1.41
N TYR A 35 6.36 25.40 -0.59
CA TYR A 35 7.59 24.93 0.04
C TYR A 35 8.57 24.35 -1.01
N LEU A 36 8.06 23.62 -2.00
CA LEU A 36 8.87 23.06 -3.11
C LEU A 36 9.65 24.16 -3.86
N LYS A 37 9.06 25.35 -4.02
CA LYS A 37 9.69 26.49 -4.71
C LYS A 37 10.67 27.25 -3.82
N GLN A 38 10.49 27.24 -2.49
CA GLN A 38 11.23 28.08 -1.56
C GLN A 38 12.49 27.41 -0.98
N ARG A 39 12.51 26.09 -0.82
CA ARG A 39 13.56 25.35 -0.12
C ARG A 39 13.92 24.00 -0.76
N PRO A 40 14.38 23.98 -2.02
CA PRO A 40 14.62 22.72 -2.74
C PRO A 40 15.71 21.85 -2.08
N GLU A 41 16.82 22.43 -1.60
CA GLU A 41 17.92 21.68 -0.99
C GLU A 41 17.52 20.99 0.35
N GLU A 42 16.68 21.65 1.16
CA GLU A 42 16.18 21.05 2.40
C GLU A 42 15.24 19.89 2.12
N LEU A 43 14.43 20.01 1.06
CA LEU A 43 13.50 18.98 0.63
C LEU A 43 14.22 17.76 0.03
N GLU A 44 15.30 17.94 -0.70
CA GLU A 44 16.12 16.82 -1.20
C GLU A 44 16.68 15.96 -0.05
N LYS A 45 17.14 16.58 1.03
CA LYS A 45 17.60 15.86 2.23
C LYS A 45 16.44 15.08 2.88
N LEU A 46 15.23 15.65 2.92
CA LEU A 46 14.05 14.95 3.46
C LEU A 46 13.66 13.75 2.59
N VAL A 47 13.80 13.84 1.26
CA VAL A 47 13.56 12.70 0.35
C VAL A 47 14.46 11.52 0.70
N GLU A 48 15.76 11.74 0.88
CA GLU A 48 16.68 10.65 1.22
C GLU A 48 16.37 10.05 2.61
N ILE A 49 16.08 10.89 3.59
CA ILE A 49 15.67 10.42 4.92
C ILE A 49 14.37 9.60 4.83
N ALA A 50 13.37 10.09 4.10
CA ALA A 50 12.09 9.38 3.93
C ALA A 50 12.27 8.03 3.23
N LYS A 51 13.12 7.93 2.19
CA LYS A 51 13.44 6.66 1.52
C LYS A 51 14.04 5.63 2.48
N ILE A 52 14.99 6.06 3.34
CA ILE A 52 15.59 5.18 4.35
C ILE A 52 14.52 4.70 5.32
N GLN A 53 13.74 5.62 5.89
CA GLN A 53 12.69 5.31 6.87
C GLN A 53 11.60 4.41 6.28
N SER A 54 11.15 4.68 5.04
CA SER A 54 10.13 3.88 4.36
C SER A 54 10.63 2.47 4.07
N THR A 55 11.87 2.34 3.60
CA THR A 55 12.49 1.04 3.35
C THR A 55 12.66 0.24 4.64
N GLU A 56 13.15 0.86 5.71
CA GLU A 56 13.31 0.22 7.02
C GLU A 56 11.96 -0.21 7.60
N ALA A 57 11.02 0.73 7.72
CA ALA A 57 9.75 0.50 8.38
C ALA A 57 8.88 -0.53 7.64
N SER A 58 8.77 -0.44 6.31
CA SER A 58 7.96 -1.38 5.54
C SER A 58 8.45 -2.83 5.64
N ASN A 59 9.77 -3.04 5.66
CA ASN A 59 10.34 -4.37 5.84
C ASN A 59 10.23 -4.85 7.30
N ALA A 60 10.45 -3.97 8.28
CA ALA A 60 10.31 -4.30 9.70
C ALA A 60 8.88 -4.70 10.09
N ILE A 61 7.84 -4.14 9.47
CA ILE A 61 6.45 -4.57 9.65
C ILE A 61 6.29 -6.07 9.34
N GLU A 62 7.00 -6.57 8.33
CA GLU A 62 7.00 -7.98 7.91
C GLU A 62 8.04 -8.85 8.65
N GLY A 63 8.74 -8.29 9.65
CA GLY A 63 9.78 -9.00 10.39
C GLY A 63 11.13 -9.10 9.67
N ILE A 64 11.30 -8.41 8.54
CA ILE A 64 12.54 -8.37 7.75
C ILE A 64 13.40 -7.23 8.27
N VAL A 65 14.53 -7.55 8.92
CA VAL A 65 15.32 -6.56 9.65
C VAL A 65 16.82 -6.69 9.38
N THR A 66 17.51 -5.56 9.45
CA THR A 66 18.96 -5.47 9.53
C THR A 66 19.35 -4.27 10.40
N THR A 67 20.64 -4.00 10.57
CA THR A 67 21.07 -2.84 11.39
C THR A 67 20.80 -1.52 10.65
N SER A 68 20.54 -0.44 11.40
CA SER A 68 20.30 0.89 10.80
C SER A 68 21.47 1.38 9.94
N THR A 69 22.71 1.00 10.29
CA THR A 69 23.88 1.27 9.44
C THR A 69 23.77 0.55 8.10
N ARG A 70 23.35 -0.72 8.10
CA ARG A 70 23.18 -1.49 6.87
C ARG A 70 22.01 -0.98 6.03
N ILE A 71 20.91 -0.56 6.65
CA ILE A 71 19.81 0.10 5.92
C ILE A 71 20.32 1.29 5.13
N ARG A 72 21.11 2.19 5.76
CA ARG A 72 21.71 3.33 5.07
C ARG A 72 22.58 2.89 3.90
N GLN A 73 23.50 1.97 4.13
CA GLN A 73 24.38 1.47 3.07
C GLN A 73 23.62 0.84 1.91
N LEU A 74 22.55 0.10 2.18
CA LEU A 74 21.71 -0.48 1.15
C LEU A 74 20.92 0.58 0.37
N VAL A 75 20.42 1.63 1.04
CA VAL A 75 19.58 2.65 0.40
C VAL A 75 20.40 3.73 -0.29
N GLU A 76 21.35 4.34 0.40
CA GLU A 76 22.16 5.45 -0.11
C GLU A 76 23.31 4.98 -1.03
N GLU A 77 24.09 4.01 -0.56
CA GLU A 77 25.29 3.54 -1.26
C GLU A 77 25.03 2.39 -2.23
N LYS A 78 23.81 1.82 -2.21
CA LYS A 78 23.39 0.65 -3.02
C LYS A 78 24.36 -0.52 -2.91
N THR A 79 24.89 -0.76 -1.70
CA THR A 79 25.83 -1.86 -1.45
C THR A 79 25.19 -3.23 -1.70
N THR A 80 26.01 -4.23 -2.01
CA THR A 80 25.52 -5.60 -2.24
C THR A 80 24.89 -6.20 -0.98
N PRO A 81 23.69 -6.76 -1.07
CA PRO A 81 23.04 -7.49 0.03
C PRO A 81 23.85 -8.72 0.46
N ARG A 82 23.90 -9.01 1.76
CA ARG A 82 24.70 -10.09 2.36
C ARG A 82 23.90 -11.34 2.70
N ASN A 83 22.60 -11.17 2.93
CA ASN A 83 21.67 -12.23 3.32
C ASN A 83 20.29 -12.00 2.69
N ARG A 84 19.35 -12.89 2.98
CA ARG A 84 17.99 -12.85 2.45
C ARG A 84 17.28 -11.54 2.84
N ASP A 85 17.31 -11.14 4.11
CA ASP A 85 16.63 -9.94 4.57
C ASP A 85 17.14 -8.69 3.86
N GLU A 86 18.47 -8.57 3.69
CA GLU A 86 19.06 -7.47 2.95
C GLU A 86 18.70 -7.48 1.45
N GLN A 87 18.50 -8.68 0.86
CA GLN A 87 18.02 -8.81 -0.52
C GLN A 87 16.59 -8.31 -0.66
N GLU A 88 15.73 -8.62 0.28
CA GLU A 88 14.34 -8.15 0.31
C GLU A 88 14.26 -6.64 0.55
N ILE A 89 15.09 -6.09 1.45
CA ILE A 89 15.24 -4.66 1.69
C ILE A 89 15.71 -3.93 0.44
N ALA A 90 16.71 -4.47 -0.27
CA ALA A 90 17.22 -3.88 -1.50
C ALA A 90 16.16 -3.87 -2.62
N GLY A 91 15.38 -4.95 -2.74
CA GLY A 91 14.27 -5.01 -3.69
C GLY A 91 13.18 -3.97 -3.40
N TYR A 92 12.81 -3.79 -2.12
CA TYR A 92 11.86 -2.74 -1.72
C TYR A 92 12.37 -1.34 -2.08
N ARG A 93 13.64 -1.04 -1.74
CA ARG A 93 14.31 0.20 -2.13
C ARG A 93 14.22 0.46 -3.63
N ASP A 94 14.46 -0.55 -4.46
CA ASP A 94 14.47 -0.40 -5.91
C ASP A 94 13.09 -0.04 -6.45
N VAL A 95 12.02 -0.70 -5.97
CA VAL A 95 10.65 -0.36 -6.34
C VAL A 95 10.28 1.04 -5.87
N LEU A 96 10.62 1.39 -4.61
CA LEU A 96 10.33 2.72 -4.07
C LEU A 96 11.05 3.81 -4.89
N SER A 97 12.30 3.59 -5.29
CA SER A 97 13.05 4.52 -6.14
C SER A 97 12.39 4.72 -7.50
N ILE A 98 11.95 3.64 -8.15
CA ILE A 98 11.22 3.71 -9.42
C ILE A 98 9.91 4.51 -9.27
N ILE A 99 9.18 4.31 -8.18
CA ILE A 99 7.97 5.08 -7.90
C ILE A 99 8.31 6.56 -7.71
N HIS A 100 9.34 6.90 -6.93
CA HIS A 100 9.74 8.29 -6.69
C HIS A 100 10.16 9.02 -7.97
N GLU A 101 10.78 8.31 -8.90
CA GLU A 101 11.36 8.88 -10.13
C GLU A 101 10.39 8.89 -11.32
N SER A 102 9.44 7.92 -11.38
CA SER A 102 8.68 7.65 -12.60
C SER A 102 7.20 7.33 -12.35
N PHE A 103 6.60 7.76 -11.22
CA PHE A 103 5.22 7.43 -10.85
C PHE A 103 4.18 7.79 -11.94
N ASP A 104 4.38 8.86 -12.68
CA ASP A 104 3.51 9.34 -13.76
C ASP A 104 3.52 8.41 -14.99
N ALA A 105 4.65 7.73 -15.24
CA ALA A 105 4.82 6.77 -16.31
C ALA A 105 4.37 5.34 -15.95
N ILE A 106 3.99 5.06 -14.70
CA ILE A 106 3.57 3.74 -14.24
C ILE A 106 2.03 3.65 -14.30
N PRO A 107 1.42 2.97 -15.29
CA PRO A 107 -0.03 2.80 -15.33
C PRO A 107 -0.50 1.79 -14.26
N ILE A 108 -1.69 2.00 -13.75
CA ILE A 108 -2.30 1.11 -12.76
C ILE A 108 -2.97 -0.06 -13.50
N THR A 109 -2.21 -1.10 -13.76
CA THR A 109 -2.65 -2.32 -14.44
C THR A 109 -2.05 -3.54 -13.76
N GLN A 110 -2.73 -4.68 -13.89
CA GLN A 110 -2.21 -5.96 -13.40
C GLN A 110 -0.76 -6.19 -13.84
N ASN A 111 -0.47 -5.98 -15.12
CA ASN A 111 0.86 -6.25 -15.69
C ASN A 111 1.96 -5.41 -15.00
N TYR A 112 1.73 -4.11 -14.74
CA TYR A 112 2.70 -3.28 -14.05
C TYR A 112 2.83 -3.64 -12.56
N ILE A 113 1.74 -4.03 -11.90
CA ILE A 113 1.79 -4.54 -10.52
C ILE A 113 2.66 -5.81 -10.46
N LEU A 114 2.51 -6.73 -11.43
CA LEU A 114 3.37 -7.93 -11.54
C LEU A 114 4.83 -7.56 -11.80
N GLN A 115 5.11 -6.54 -12.63
CA GLN A 115 6.47 -6.06 -12.87
C GLN A 115 7.10 -5.46 -11.62
N LEU A 116 6.37 -4.61 -10.87
CA LEU A 116 6.86 -4.07 -9.60
C LEU A 116 7.15 -5.18 -8.58
N HIS A 117 6.28 -6.19 -8.49
CA HIS A 117 6.52 -7.36 -7.65
C HIS A 117 7.75 -8.17 -8.11
N LYS A 118 8.01 -8.27 -9.42
CA LYS A 118 9.22 -8.90 -9.93
C LYS A 118 10.47 -8.15 -9.51
N ILE A 119 10.43 -6.81 -9.51
CA ILE A 119 11.55 -5.96 -9.07
C ILE A 119 11.74 -6.09 -7.55
N LEU A 120 10.68 -6.18 -6.76
CA LEU A 120 10.75 -6.40 -5.31
C LEU A 120 11.60 -7.64 -4.94
N TYR A 121 11.63 -8.64 -5.81
CA TYR A 121 12.40 -9.88 -5.63
C TYR A 121 13.61 -10.01 -6.57
N SER A 122 14.05 -8.91 -7.21
CA SER A 122 15.12 -8.94 -8.21
C SER A 122 16.50 -9.36 -7.67
N HIS A 123 16.73 -9.14 -6.38
CA HIS A 123 17.97 -9.56 -5.70
C HIS A 123 17.95 -11.01 -5.22
N MET A 124 16.87 -11.73 -5.45
CA MET A 124 16.64 -13.11 -5.01
C MET A 124 16.35 -14.02 -6.21
N ASN A 125 16.77 -15.26 -6.11
CA ASN A 125 16.34 -16.27 -7.08
C ASN A 125 14.94 -16.79 -6.70
N ASN A 126 13.90 -15.99 -6.95
CA ASN A 126 12.51 -16.33 -6.65
C ASN A 126 11.74 -16.62 -7.96
N PRO A 127 11.42 -17.88 -8.28
CA PRO A 127 10.71 -18.23 -9.51
C PRO A 127 9.25 -17.75 -9.54
N LEU A 128 8.69 -17.34 -8.40
CA LEU A 128 7.33 -16.84 -8.27
C LEU A 128 7.27 -15.28 -8.36
N ALA A 129 8.41 -14.61 -8.45
CA ALA A 129 8.48 -13.18 -8.60
C ALA A 129 7.75 -12.71 -9.87
N GLY A 130 6.83 -11.75 -9.73
CA GLY A 130 6.04 -11.23 -10.83
C GLY A 130 4.94 -12.16 -11.34
N ARG A 131 4.51 -13.12 -10.52
CA ARG A 131 3.40 -14.04 -10.85
C ARG A 131 2.37 -14.01 -9.74
N THR A 132 1.10 -14.14 -10.11
CA THR A 132 0.04 -14.36 -9.15
C THR A 132 0.20 -15.72 -8.47
N LYS A 133 -0.33 -15.85 -7.27
CA LYS A 133 -0.28 -17.08 -6.47
C LYS A 133 -0.86 -18.27 -7.22
N SER A 134 -0.25 -19.43 -7.05
CA SER A 134 -0.71 -20.72 -7.57
C SER A 134 -1.25 -21.65 -6.49
N VAL A 135 -1.04 -21.29 -5.23
CA VAL A 135 -1.48 -22.03 -4.04
C VAL A 135 -2.28 -21.08 -3.17
N GLN A 136 -3.32 -21.62 -2.50
CA GLN A 136 -4.12 -20.85 -1.55
C GLN A 136 -3.24 -20.34 -0.41
N ASN A 137 -3.32 -19.06 -0.14
CA ASN A 137 -2.72 -18.43 1.02
C ASN A 137 -3.80 -18.05 2.05
N TYR A 138 -3.36 -17.83 3.29
CA TYR A 138 -4.24 -17.49 4.40
C TYR A 138 -3.61 -16.35 5.20
N ILE A 139 -4.42 -15.43 5.65
CA ILE A 139 -3.99 -14.41 6.62
C ILE A 139 -4.24 -15.01 8.01
N THR A 140 -3.18 -15.22 8.78
CA THR A 140 -3.22 -15.92 10.06
C THR A 140 -2.64 -15.08 11.18
N ALA A 141 -3.17 -15.27 12.40
CA ALA A 141 -2.53 -14.85 13.63
C ALA A 141 -1.87 -16.06 14.32
N THR A 142 -0.67 -15.85 14.84
CA THR A 142 0.01 -16.84 15.71
C THR A 142 0.06 -16.28 17.11
N TYR A 143 -0.53 -17.01 18.05
CA TYR A 143 -0.60 -16.64 19.46
C TYR A 143 0.63 -17.13 20.23
N PRO A 144 0.92 -16.55 21.44
CA PRO A 144 2.08 -16.94 22.25
C PRO A 144 2.10 -18.42 22.68
N ASP A 145 0.94 -19.07 22.73
CA ASP A 145 0.78 -20.51 23.03
C ASP A 145 1.06 -21.42 21.82
N GLY A 146 1.39 -20.84 20.65
CA GLY A 146 1.62 -21.56 19.40
C GLY A 146 0.34 -21.86 18.60
N HIS A 147 -0.83 -21.46 19.09
CA HIS A 147 -2.08 -21.58 18.32
C HIS A 147 -2.03 -20.67 17.09
N VAL A 148 -2.48 -21.18 15.94
CA VAL A 148 -2.60 -20.44 14.68
C VAL A 148 -4.07 -20.36 14.30
N GLU A 149 -4.58 -19.15 14.18
CA GLU A 149 -5.95 -18.87 13.76
C GLU A 149 -5.96 -18.24 12.36
N THR A 150 -6.85 -18.68 11.49
CA THR A 150 -7.08 -18.05 10.19
C THR A 150 -8.01 -16.86 10.37
N LEU A 151 -7.48 -15.65 10.22
CA LEU A 151 -8.24 -14.40 10.33
C LEU A 151 -9.02 -14.10 9.06
N PHE A 152 -8.44 -14.41 7.89
CA PHE A 152 -9.08 -14.17 6.60
C PHE A 152 -8.56 -15.16 5.55
N THR A 153 -9.46 -15.61 4.66
CA THR A 153 -9.12 -16.44 3.52
C THR A 153 -9.24 -15.60 2.24
N PRO A 154 -8.12 -15.19 1.61
CA PRO A 154 -8.15 -14.44 0.34
C PRO A 154 -8.79 -15.22 -0.80
N LEU A 155 -9.03 -14.56 -1.95
CA LEU A 155 -9.56 -15.21 -3.15
C LEU A 155 -8.73 -16.44 -3.55
N ALA A 156 -9.40 -17.40 -4.17
CA ALA A 156 -8.73 -18.59 -4.70
C ALA A 156 -7.72 -18.22 -5.81
N PRO A 157 -6.65 -19.02 -6.00
CA PRO A 157 -5.63 -18.72 -7.01
C PRO A 157 -6.19 -18.54 -8.42
N TYR A 158 -7.19 -19.32 -8.82
CA TYR A 158 -7.79 -19.25 -10.15
C TYR A 158 -8.62 -17.99 -10.38
N GLU A 159 -9.13 -17.34 -9.32
CA GLU A 159 -9.88 -16.07 -9.39
C GLU A 159 -8.96 -14.85 -9.36
N THR A 160 -7.77 -15.01 -8.79
CA THR A 160 -6.85 -13.92 -8.47
C THR A 160 -6.45 -13.06 -9.68
N PRO A 161 -6.08 -13.61 -10.87
CA PRO A 161 -5.68 -12.79 -12.00
C PRO A 161 -6.82 -11.88 -12.50
N GLU A 162 -8.02 -12.42 -12.64
CA GLU A 162 -9.18 -11.65 -13.09
C GLU A 162 -9.59 -10.58 -12.08
N ALA A 163 -9.60 -10.92 -10.78
CA ALA A 163 -9.92 -9.97 -9.72
C ALA A 163 -8.92 -8.80 -9.66
N LEU A 164 -7.62 -9.09 -9.79
CA LEU A 164 -6.59 -8.06 -9.81
C LEU A 164 -6.73 -7.11 -11.02
N ASP A 165 -7.09 -7.64 -12.19
CA ASP A 165 -7.33 -6.84 -13.38
C ASP A 165 -8.57 -5.96 -13.19
N ARG A 166 -9.66 -6.52 -12.66
CA ARG A 166 -10.92 -5.80 -12.38
C ARG A 166 -10.76 -4.63 -11.43
N ILE A 167 -10.04 -4.79 -10.33
CA ILE A 167 -9.83 -3.64 -9.41
C ILE A 167 -9.01 -2.54 -10.08
N CYS A 168 -8.04 -2.88 -10.94
CA CYS A 168 -7.30 -1.89 -11.71
C CYS A 168 -8.20 -1.15 -12.70
N GLU A 169 -9.07 -1.86 -13.42
CA GLU A 169 -10.05 -1.25 -14.35
C GLU A 169 -10.99 -0.30 -13.60
N GLU A 170 -11.58 -0.76 -12.48
CA GLU A 170 -12.52 0.03 -11.68
C GLU A 170 -11.86 1.28 -11.10
N TYR A 171 -10.65 1.16 -10.54
CA TYR A 171 -9.90 2.30 -10.04
C TYR A 171 -9.64 3.34 -11.15
N ASN A 172 -9.10 2.90 -12.28
CA ASN A 172 -8.81 3.79 -13.41
C ASN A 172 -10.09 4.46 -13.95
N ARG A 173 -11.20 3.74 -13.99
CA ARG A 173 -12.48 4.25 -14.45
C ARG A 173 -13.02 5.35 -13.53
N VAL A 174 -13.09 5.11 -12.22
CA VAL A 174 -13.66 6.11 -11.29
C VAL A 174 -12.78 7.34 -11.13
N ILE A 175 -11.45 7.18 -11.18
CA ILE A 175 -10.52 8.31 -11.17
C ILE A 175 -10.54 9.07 -12.49
N GLY A 176 -10.48 8.36 -13.62
CA GLY A 176 -10.49 8.99 -14.96
C GLY A 176 -11.76 9.76 -15.26
N ASN A 177 -12.90 9.29 -14.79
CA ASN A 177 -14.19 9.95 -14.93
C ASN A 177 -14.50 10.96 -13.81
N MET A 178 -13.61 11.13 -12.83
CA MET A 178 -13.85 11.96 -11.64
C MET A 178 -15.12 11.56 -10.87
N GLU A 179 -15.41 10.25 -10.83
CA GLU A 179 -16.60 9.73 -10.14
C GLU A 179 -16.38 9.60 -8.64
N LEU A 180 -15.16 9.38 -8.21
CA LEU A 180 -14.79 9.18 -6.81
C LEU A 180 -13.57 10.02 -6.46
N GLU A 181 -13.57 10.56 -5.26
CA GLU A 181 -12.48 11.34 -4.68
C GLU A 181 -11.24 10.42 -4.46
N PRO A 182 -10.02 10.82 -4.91
CA PRO A 182 -8.84 9.95 -4.83
C PRO A 182 -8.49 9.44 -3.44
N LEU A 183 -8.62 10.26 -2.39
CA LEU A 183 -8.35 9.85 -1.00
C LEU A 183 -9.38 8.84 -0.46
N ILE A 184 -10.48 8.63 -1.18
CA ILE A 184 -11.47 7.58 -0.95
C ILE A 184 -11.16 6.36 -1.83
N ALA A 185 -10.89 6.56 -3.12
CA ALA A 185 -10.64 5.48 -4.08
C ALA A 185 -9.37 4.68 -3.76
N ILE A 186 -8.31 5.36 -3.29
CA ILE A 186 -7.02 4.72 -2.97
C ILE A 186 -7.16 3.67 -1.86
N PRO A 187 -7.68 3.98 -0.65
CA PRO A 187 -7.82 2.97 0.39
C PRO A 187 -8.75 1.82 -0.01
N VAL A 188 -9.81 2.08 -0.79
CA VAL A 188 -10.67 1.02 -1.34
C VAL A 188 -9.88 0.06 -2.22
N PHE A 189 -9.14 0.58 -3.19
CA PHE A 189 -8.27 -0.23 -4.06
C PHE A 189 -7.25 -1.05 -3.26
N ILE A 190 -6.58 -0.43 -2.29
CA ILE A 190 -5.56 -1.09 -1.46
C ILE A 190 -6.19 -2.18 -0.59
N HIS A 191 -7.38 -1.95 -0.04
CA HIS A 191 -8.10 -2.95 0.72
C HIS A 191 -8.49 -4.15 -0.14
N ASP A 192 -9.08 -3.93 -1.32
CA ASP A 192 -9.41 -5.01 -2.26
C ASP A 192 -8.15 -5.77 -2.69
N PHE A 193 -7.05 -5.08 -2.96
CA PHE A 193 -5.76 -5.71 -3.24
C PHE A 193 -5.31 -6.63 -2.10
N LEU A 194 -5.43 -6.20 -0.85
CA LEU A 194 -5.08 -7.01 0.33
C LEU A 194 -6.03 -8.19 0.54
N CYS A 195 -7.32 -8.04 0.21
CA CYS A 195 -8.29 -9.13 0.28
C CYS A 195 -8.12 -10.16 -0.85
N ILE A 196 -7.75 -9.72 -2.05
CA ILE A 196 -7.37 -10.61 -3.17
C ILE A 196 -6.07 -11.34 -2.81
N HIS A 197 -5.12 -10.65 -2.18
CA HIS A 197 -3.81 -11.16 -1.75
C HIS A 197 -3.09 -11.88 -2.87
N PRO A 198 -2.76 -11.16 -3.98
CA PRO A 198 -2.45 -11.79 -5.26
C PRO A 198 -1.14 -12.58 -5.32
N PHE A 199 -0.22 -12.37 -4.39
CA PHE A 199 1.10 -13.00 -4.40
C PHE A 199 1.23 -14.06 -3.31
N ASN A 200 2.17 -14.98 -3.49
CA ASN A 200 2.52 -15.94 -2.45
C ASN A 200 3.20 -15.26 -1.25
N ASP A 201 3.93 -14.17 -1.49
CA ASP A 201 4.63 -13.35 -0.49
C ASP A 201 4.75 -11.91 -0.99
N GLY A 202 4.99 -10.95 -0.09
CA GLY A 202 5.21 -9.54 -0.42
C GLY A 202 3.94 -8.70 -0.63
N ASN A 203 2.75 -9.22 -0.35
CA ASN A 203 1.50 -8.48 -0.53
C ASN A 203 1.44 -7.21 0.35
N GLY A 204 1.86 -7.29 1.61
CA GLY A 204 1.90 -6.13 2.51
C GLY A 204 2.88 -5.05 2.01
N ARG A 205 4.09 -5.42 1.58
CA ARG A 205 5.06 -4.49 1.00
C ARG A 205 4.55 -3.87 -0.29
N MET A 206 3.95 -4.68 -1.16
CA MET A 206 3.35 -4.19 -2.41
C MET A 206 2.17 -3.25 -2.15
N SER A 207 1.32 -3.52 -1.18
CA SER A 207 0.20 -2.62 -0.84
C SER A 207 0.69 -1.24 -0.40
N ARG A 208 1.76 -1.16 0.42
CA ARG A 208 2.36 0.11 0.85
C ARG A 208 3.03 0.86 -0.31
N LEU A 209 3.75 0.15 -1.19
CA LEU A 209 4.34 0.73 -2.41
C LEU A 209 3.26 1.25 -3.37
N LEU A 210 2.17 0.48 -3.56
CA LEU A 210 1.03 0.90 -4.37
C LEU A 210 0.32 2.11 -3.76
N THR A 211 0.18 2.18 -2.43
CA THR A 211 -0.37 3.37 -1.75
C THR A 211 0.44 4.62 -2.12
N THR A 212 1.76 4.54 -2.02
CA THR A 212 2.65 5.64 -2.40
C THR A 212 2.51 6.02 -3.88
N LEU A 213 2.49 5.03 -4.78
CA LEU A 213 2.29 5.24 -6.21
C LEU A 213 0.96 5.95 -6.51
N LEU A 214 -0.13 5.44 -5.92
CA LEU A 214 -1.48 5.99 -6.15
C LEU A 214 -1.62 7.41 -5.61
N LEU A 215 -1.06 7.70 -4.42
CA LEU A 215 -1.01 9.06 -3.87
C LEU A 215 -0.27 10.01 -4.80
N TYR A 216 0.91 9.63 -5.30
CA TYR A 216 1.70 10.50 -6.21
C TYR A 216 0.99 10.75 -7.53
N ARG A 217 0.36 9.75 -8.12
CA ARG A 217 -0.42 9.90 -9.36
C ARG A 217 -1.62 10.84 -9.21
N ASN A 218 -2.09 11.05 -7.99
CA ASN A 218 -3.19 11.97 -7.67
C ASN A 218 -2.70 13.30 -7.03
N GLY A 219 -1.40 13.60 -7.10
CA GLY A 219 -0.84 14.87 -6.65
C GLY A 219 -0.50 14.97 -5.16
N PHE A 220 -0.60 13.87 -4.42
CA PHE A 220 -0.26 13.84 -2.98
C PHE A 220 1.17 13.33 -2.77
N TYR A 221 2.14 14.24 -2.73
CA TYR A 221 3.57 13.89 -2.64
C TYR A 221 4.10 13.78 -1.21
N VAL A 222 3.26 13.76 -0.20
CA VAL A 222 3.66 13.69 1.22
C VAL A 222 4.62 12.53 1.50
N GLY A 223 4.37 11.35 0.93
CA GLY A 223 5.22 10.16 1.07
C GLY A 223 6.63 10.32 0.51
N LYS A 224 6.89 11.39 -0.28
CA LYS A 224 8.22 11.71 -0.78
C LYS A 224 9.12 12.31 0.31
N TYR A 225 8.53 12.98 1.30
CA TYR A 225 9.24 13.75 2.33
C TYR A 225 9.05 13.19 3.74
N ILE A 226 8.03 12.36 3.96
CA ILE A 226 7.68 11.76 5.25
C ILE A 226 7.31 10.29 4.99
N SER A 227 7.93 9.36 5.74
CA SER A 227 7.58 7.95 5.61
C SER A 227 6.18 7.66 6.15
N LEU A 228 5.29 7.23 5.27
CA LEU A 228 3.97 6.71 5.64
C LEU A 228 4.10 5.36 6.34
N GLU A 229 5.04 4.52 5.92
CA GLU A 229 5.33 3.22 6.49
C GLU A 229 5.80 3.31 7.95
N ALA A 230 6.60 4.33 8.28
CA ALA A 230 7.00 4.60 9.65
C ALA A 230 5.80 5.00 10.54
N LYS A 231 4.81 5.71 9.98
CA LYS A 231 3.55 6.00 10.69
C LYS A 231 2.72 4.75 10.90
N ILE A 232 2.60 3.88 9.88
CA ILE A 232 1.93 2.59 9.99
C ILE A 232 2.63 1.70 11.03
N ALA A 233 3.97 1.59 10.98
CA ALA A 233 4.73 0.79 11.93
C ALA A 233 4.54 1.25 13.39
N LYS A 234 4.44 2.56 13.62
CA LYS A 234 4.18 3.13 14.95
C LYS A 234 2.78 2.82 15.48
N ASN A 235 1.80 2.66 14.58
CA ASN A 235 0.39 2.40 14.89
C ASN A 235 -0.05 1.05 14.32
N LYS A 236 0.84 0.04 14.40
CA LYS A 236 0.68 -1.25 13.71
C LYS A 236 -0.62 -1.94 14.11
N ASP A 237 -0.94 -1.98 15.39
CA ASP A 237 -2.14 -2.66 15.90
C ASP A 237 -3.41 -2.02 15.36
N LEU A 238 -3.54 -0.69 15.45
CA LEU A 238 -4.67 0.05 14.89
C LEU A 238 -4.84 -0.17 13.37
N TYR A 239 -3.73 -0.22 12.65
CA TYR A 239 -3.75 -0.46 11.20
C TYR A 239 -4.29 -1.86 10.87
N TYR A 240 -3.82 -2.90 11.57
CA TYR A 240 -4.29 -4.26 11.34
C TYR A 240 -5.70 -4.50 11.85
N ASP A 241 -6.11 -3.89 12.95
CA ASP A 241 -7.48 -3.94 13.47
C ASP A 241 -8.47 -3.32 12.46
N ALA A 242 -8.12 -2.16 11.88
CA ALA A 242 -8.93 -1.53 10.84
C ALA A 242 -9.04 -2.41 9.59
N LEU A 243 -7.96 -3.05 9.15
CA LEU A 243 -7.98 -3.98 8.03
C LEU A 243 -8.87 -5.20 8.33
N ALA A 244 -8.74 -5.82 9.51
CA ALA A 244 -9.52 -6.98 9.90
C ALA A 244 -11.02 -6.66 9.96
N GLN A 245 -11.38 -5.50 10.50
CA GLN A 245 -12.77 -5.05 10.53
C GLN A 245 -13.32 -4.83 9.11
N ALA A 246 -12.55 -4.17 8.24
CA ALA A 246 -12.94 -3.93 6.86
C ALA A 246 -13.09 -5.22 6.03
N GLN A 247 -12.37 -6.30 6.37
CA GLN A 247 -12.46 -7.60 5.71
C GLN A 247 -13.75 -8.36 6.03
N THR A 248 -14.47 -7.98 7.09
CA THR A 248 -15.72 -8.67 7.49
C THR A 248 -16.78 -8.53 6.42
N GLY A 249 -17.29 -9.65 5.90
CA GLY A 249 -18.31 -9.68 4.84
C GLY A 249 -17.79 -9.34 3.45
N TRP A 250 -16.49 -9.20 3.25
CA TRP A 250 -15.90 -8.85 1.96
C TRP A 250 -16.27 -9.84 0.83
N HIS A 251 -16.34 -11.14 1.10
CA HIS A 251 -16.72 -12.18 0.13
C HIS A 251 -18.20 -12.14 -0.28
N GLU A 252 -19.06 -11.59 0.56
CA GLU A 252 -20.51 -11.60 0.37
C GLU A 252 -20.98 -10.56 -0.66
N GLY A 253 -20.07 -9.70 -1.10
CA GLY A 253 -20.36 -8.75 -2.18
C GLY A 253 -21.37 -7.65 -1.81
N ILE A 254 -21.67 -7.46 -0.52
CA ILE A 254 -22.52 -6.39 -0.03
C ILE A 254 -21.68 -5.11 0.03
N GLU A 255 -21.47 -4.51 -1.13
CA GLU A 255 -20.56 -3.39 -1.35
C GLU A 255 -20.87 -2.17 -0.46
N GLU A 256 -22.16 -1.89 -0.19
CA GLU A 256 -22.53 -0.78 0.66
C GLU A 256 -22.03 -0.90 2.10
N ASP A 257 -22.00 -2.10 2.67
CA ASP A 257 -21.61 -2.28 4.08
C ASP A 257 -20.10 -2.46 4.27
N VAL A 258 -19.40 -3.04 3.30
CA VAL A 258 -17.95 -3.24 3.37
C VAL A 258 -17.23 -1.89 3.37
N TYR A 259 -17.61 -1.00 2.46
CA TYR A 259 -16.97 0.32 2.37
C TYR A 259 -17.39 1.28 3.48
N LYS A 260 -18.61 1.18 4.01
CA LYS A 260 -19.04 1.92 5.20
C LYS A 260 -18.17 1.58 6.41
N ARG A 261 -17.75 0.32 6.57
CA ARG A 261 -16.91 -0.12 7.68
C ARG A 261 -15.46 0.35 7.55
N GLN A 262 -14.90 0.51 6.34
CA GLN A 262 -13.56 1.05 6.14
C GLN A 262 -13.39 2.48 6.66
N PHE A 263 -14.43 3.28 6.62
CA PHE A 263 -14.41 4.69 6.99
C PHE A 263 -15.15 5.01 8.28
N GLY A 264 -15.95 4.06 8.82
CA GLY A 264 -16.79 4.24 10.01
C GLY A 264 -16.08 4.04 11.36
N TYR A 265 -14.81 3.59 11.34
CA TYR A 265 -14.04 3.38 12.55
C TYR A 265 -12.81 4.28 12.50
N HIS A 266 -12.67 5.17 13.51
CA HIS A 266 -11.48 5.91 13.92
C HIS A 266 -11.37 7.40 13.61
N CYS A 267 -12.39 8.16 13.84
CA CYS A 267 -12.17 9.57 14.13
C CYS A 267 -11.82 9.82 15.61
N ASP A 268 -12.18 8.93 16.53
CA ASP A 268 -11.95 9.14 17.97
C ASP A 268 -10.53 8.75 18.45
N ASP A 269 -9.80 7.87 17.74
CA ASP A 269 -8.49 7.36 18.17
C ASP A 269 -7.28 8.06 17.52
N ILE A 270 -7.49 9.05 16.65
CA ILE A 270 -6.42 9.81 15.97
C ILE A 270 -6.17 11.21 16.59
N ARG A 271 -6.78 11.49 17.74
CA ARG A 271 -6.52 12.74 18.47
C ARG A 271 -5.28 12.70 19.34
#